data_79d53112d9de1423b15fb85305e1aa05
#
_entry.id   79d53112d9de1423b15fb85305e1aa05
#
_cell.length_a   1.000
_cell.length_b   1.000
_cell.length_c   1.000
_cell.angle_alpha   90.00
_cell.angle_beta   90.00
_cell.angle_gamma   90.00
#
_symmetry.space_group_name_H-M   'P 1'
#
loop_
_entity.id
_entity.type
_entity.pdbx_description
1 polymer ?
#
loop_
_entity_poly.entity_id
_entity_poly.type
_entity_poly.pdbx_seq_one_letter_code
_entity_poly.pdbx_strand_id
1 'polypeptide(L)'
;MSNQDQAAPKWRWSLLIAALPAAVFAAIAAAFLWGLFNNEDSLPSTMIGRDIPEFDLPPIEGRENGLSTSDLRGEVSLVNVWASWCVPCRVEMPLLVELSQTGSVSIHGINLKDKPAAARRFLAELGDPYDRIGADSSGRASIDWGVYGVPETFV
;
A
#
# COMPACT_ATOMS: atom_id res chain seq x y z
N MET A 1 -5.32 -79.66 5.65
CA MET A 1 -4.56 -78.39 5.92
C MET A 1 -5.10 -77.35 4.98
N SER A 2 -6.02 -76.54 5.46
CA SER A 2 -6.72 -75.51 4.68
C SER A 2 -6.01 -74.19 4.90
N ASN A 3 -5.38 -73.74 3.85
CA ASN A 3 -4.74 -72.44 3.78
C ASN A 3 -5.86 -71.35 3.55
N GLN A 4 -6.21 -70.63 4.61
CA GLN A 4 -7.11 -69.49 4.49
C GLN A 4 -6.26 -68.26 4.11
N ASP A 5 -6.17 -68.00 2.81
CA ASP A 5 -5.68 -66.70 2.31
C ASP A 5 -6.63 -65.61 2.81
N GLN A 6 -6.19 -64.89 3.84
CA GLN A 6 -6.85 -63.69 4.34
C GLN A 6 -6.60 -62.55 3.33
N ALA A 7 -7.44 -62.48 2.31
CA ALA A 7 -7.46 -61.30 1.44
C ALA A 7 -7.81 -60.06 2.26
N ALA A 8 -6.88 -59.15 2.37
CA ALA A 8 -7.10 -57.85 3.03
C ALA A 8 -8.32 -57.14 2.43
N PRO A 9 -9.22 -56.57 3.25
CA PRO A 9 -10.52 -56.10 2.77
C PRO A 9 -10.33 -54.95 1.78
N LYS A 10 -10.73 -55.12 0.53
CA LYS A 10 -10.69 -54.11 -0.58
C LYS A 10 -11.40 -52.81 -0.23
N TRP A 11 -12.31 -52.80 0.73
CA TRP A 11 -13.01 -51.65 1.28
C TRP A 11 -12.04 -50.57 1.86
N ARG A 12 -10.99 -50.97 2.55
CA ARG A 12 -10.04 -49.99 3.18
C ARG A 12 -9.29 -49.15 2.13
N TRP A 13 -9.00 -49.74 0.98
CA TRP A 13 -8.35 -49.06 -0.12
C TRP A 13 -9.26 -48.05 -0.84
N SER A 14 -10.55 -48.38 -1.02
CA SER A 14 -11.53 -47.47 -1.61
C SER A 14 -11.82 -46.27 -0.72
N LEU A 15 -11.83 -46.43 0.60
CA LEU A 15 -11.96 -45.31 1.55
C LEU A 15 -10.73 -44.41 1.56
N LEU A 16 -9.53 -44.97 1.43
CA LEU A 16 -8.29 -44.18 1.34
C LEU A 16 -8.23 -43.35 0.02
N ILE A 17 -8.66 -43.95 -1.09
CA ILE A 17 -8.73 -43.26 -2.39
C ILE A 17 -9.80 -42.17 -2.35
N ALA A 18 -10.95 -42.40 -1.71
CA ALA A 18 -11.99 -41.38 -1.57
C ALA A 18 -11.61 -40.24 -0.62
N ALA A 19 -10.76 -40.51 0.40
CA ALA A 19 -10.29 -39.50 1.32
C ALA A 19 -9.15 -38.62 0.74
N LEU A 20 -8.43 -39.10 -0.28
CA LEU A 20 -7.29 -38.40 -0.87
C LEU A 20 -7.63 -36.98 -1.37
N PRO A 21 -8.72 -36.74 -2.12
CA PRO A 21 -9.05 -35.37 -2.56
C PRO A 21 -9.34 -34.43 -1.39
N ALA A 22 -10.01 -34.91 -0.34
CA ALA A 22 -10.30 -34.13 0.85
C ALA A 22 -9.00 -33.78 1.63
N ALA A 23 -8.07 -34.73 1.73
CA ALA A 23 -6.77 -34.50 2.37
C ALA A 23 -5.91 -33.50 1.59
N VAL A 24 -5.89 -33.60 0.25
CA VAL A 24 -5.19 -32.66 -0.61
C VAL A 24 -5.79 -31.25 -0.48
N PHE A 25 -7.11 -31.15 -0.50
CA PHE A 25 -7.78 -29.85 -0.30
C PHE A 25 -7.47 -29.25 1.07
N ALA A 26 -7.52 -30.05 2.13
CA ALA A 26 -7.19 -29.59 3.48
C ALA A 26 -5.73 -29.14 3.59
N ALA A 27 -4.79 -29.85 2.96
CA ALA A 27 -3.38 -29.48 2.94
C ALA A 27 -3.14 -28.15 2.20
N ILE A 28 -3.79 -27.95 1.04
CA ILE A 28 -3.72 -26.71 0.27
C ILE A 28 -4.34 -25.55 1.08
N ALA A 29 -5.52 -25.76 1.66
CA ALA A 29 -6.18 -24.75 2.50
C ALA A 29 -5.32 -24.36 3.71
N ALA A 30 -4.70 -25.32 4.37
CA ALA A 30 -3.79 -25.08 5.49
C ALA A 30 -2.53 -24.30 5.05
N ALA A 31 -1.96 -24.62 3.89
CA ALA A 31 -0.81 -23.89 3.33
C ALA A 31 -1.17 -22.44 2.98
N PHE A 32 -2.34 -22.19 2.40
CA PHE A 32 -2.83 -20.85 2.13
C PHE A 32 -3.09 -20.05 3.40
N LEU A 33 -3.75 -20.66 4.39
CA LEU A 33 -3.98 -20.03 5.70
C LEU A 33 -2.67 -19.68 6.37
N TRP A 34 -1.71 -20.61 6.37
CA TRP A 34 -0.39 -20.32 6.94
C TRP A 34 0.33 -19.17 6.22
N GLY A 35 0.28 -19.14 4.88
CA GLY A 35 0.82 -18.04 4.08
C GLY A 35 0.16 -16.70 4.41
N LEU A 36 -1.17 -16.66 4.59
CA LEU A 36 -1.89 -15.43 4.96
C LEU A 36 -1.50 -14.88 6.34
N PHE A 37 -1.22 -15.76 7.31
CA PHE A 37 -0.85 -15.33 8.67
C PHE A 37 0.65 -15.08 8.87
N ASN A 38 1.50 -15.62 7.99
CA ASN A 38 2.96 -15.52 8.11
C ASN A 38 3.63 -14.65 7.03
N ASN A 39 2.87 -14.04 6.13
CA ASN A 39 3.45 -13.04 5.22
C ASN A 39 3.67 -11.74 6.00
N GLU A 40 4.91 -11.32 6.08
CA GLU A 40 5.24 -9.93 6.39
C GLU A 40 4.93 -9.10 5.13
N ASP A 41 3.84 -8.31 5.19
CA ASP A 41 3.41 -7.43 4.08
C ASP A 41 4.34 -6.22 3.88
N SER A 42 5.60 -6.31 4.31
CA SER A 42 6.58 -5.27 4.06
C SER A 42 7.14 -5.40 2.65
N LEU A 43 6.48 -4.74 1.69
CA LEU A 43 7.10 -4.49 0.39
C LEU A 43 8.25 -3.48 0.62
N PRO A 44 9.51 -3.88 0.41
CA PRO A 44 10.61 -2.94 0.59
C PRO A 44 10.46 -1.80 -0.42
N SER A 45 10.51 -0.55 0.08
CA SER A 45 10.47 0.61 -0.80
C SER A 45 11.61 0.56 -1.81
N THR A 46 11.30 0.79 -3.09
CA THR A 46 12.31 0.83 -4.16
C THR A 46 13.23 2.05 -4.06
N MET A 47 12.89 3.02 -3.20
CA MET A 47 13.58 4.30 -3.04
C MET A 47 14.64 4.31 -1.95
N ILE A 48 14.73 3.27 -1.11
CA ILE A 48 15.73 3.23 -0.03
C ILE A 48 17.14 3.40 -0.58
N GLY A 49 17.84 4.47 -0.15
CA GLY A 49 19.21 4.77 -0.54
C GLY A 49 19.38 5.22 -1.99
N ARG A 50 18.32 5.65 -2.65
CA ARG A 50 18.37 6.24 -4.00
C ARG A 50 18.18 7.74 -3.96
N ASP A 51 18.70 8.41 -4.97
CA ASP A 51 18.43 9.83 -5.19
C ASP A 51 16.96 10.03 -5.56
N ILE A 52 16.39 11.13 -5.07
CA ILE A 52 15.03 11.54 -5.39
C ILE A 52 14.92 11.82 -6.89
N PRO A 53 13.98 11.20 -7.62
CA PRO A 53 13.75 11.51 -9.03
C PRO A 53 13.42 13.00 -9.23
N GLU A 54 13.86 13.56 -10.35
CA GLU A 54 13.56 14.95 -10.68
C GLU A 54 12.10 15.10 -11.11
N PHE A 55 11.39 16.01 -10.46
CA PHE A 55 10.02 16.36 -10.80
C PHE A 55 9.73 17.83 -10.47
N ASP A 56 8.74 18.39 -11.14
CA ASP A 56 8.18 19.71 -10.88
C ASP A 56 6.67 19.65 -11.12
N LEU A 57 5.90 19.61 -10.04
CA LEU A 57 4.46 19.46 -10.06
C LEU A 57 3.78 20.79 -9.76
N PRO A 58 2.78 21.19 -10.57
CA PRO A 58 2.00 22.39 -10.30
C PRO A 58 1.22 22.25 -8.98
N PRO A 59 0.78 23.36 -8.39
CA PRO A 59 -0.06 23.32 -7.21
C PRO A 59 -1.43 22.69 -7.48
N ILE A 60 -2.04 22.13 -6.45
CA ILE A 60 -3.46 21.81 -6.48
C ILE A 60 -4.31 23.10 -6.46
N GLU A 61 -5.58 23.01 -6.84
CA GLU A 61 -6.52 24.14 -6.78
C GLU A 61 -6.60 24.74 -5.38
N GLY A 62 -6.40 26.07 -5.30
CA GLY A 62 -6.44 26.83 -4.04
C GLY A 62 -5.10 26.97 -3.32
N ARG A 63 -4.00 26.45 -3.89
CA ARG A 63 -2.64 26.66 -3.42
C ARG A 63 -1.84 27.49 -4.41
N GLU A 64 -0.89 28.29 -3.91
CA GLU A 64 -0.02 29.12 -4.76
C GLU A 64 1.21 28.37 -5.24
N ASN A 65 1.74 27.47 -4.41
CA ASN A 65 2.97 26.75 -4.68
C ASN A 65 2.71 25.25 -4.88
N GLY A 66 3.34 24.69 -5.91
CA GLY A 66 3.42 23.26 -6.15
C GLY A 66 4.52 22.59 -5.33
N LEU A 67 4.98 21.44 -5.79
CA LEU A 67 6.07 20.70 -5.18
C LEU A 67 7.06 20.24 -6.24
N SER A 68 8.34 20.49 -5.99
CA SER A 68 9.44 20.08 -6.85
C SER A 68 10.51 19.33 -6.07
N THR A 69 11.42 18.66 -6.76
CA THR A 69 12.57 17.99 -6.15
C THR A 69 13.45 18.96 -5.35
N SER A 70 13.54 20.22 -5.77
CA SER A 70 14.34 21.24 -5.05
C SER A 70 13.77 21.60 -3.68
N ASP A 71 12.45 21.45 -3.47
CA ASP A 71 11.78 21.74 -2.20
C ASP A 71 12.05 20.67 -1.14
N LEU A 72 12.54 19.49 -1.55
CA LEU A 72 12.84 18.35 -0.69
C LEU A 72 14.32 18.27 -0.29
N ARG A 73 15.13 19.26 -0.66
CA ARG A 73 16.57 19.24 -0.38
C ARG A 73 16.90 20.06 0.86
N GLY A 74 17.83 19.55 1.67
CA GLY A 74 18.41 20.30 2.78
C GLY A 74 17.87 19.97 4.17
N GLU A 75 16.71 19.37 4.25
CA GLU A 75 16.12 18.88 5.52
C GLU A 75 15.43 17.54 5.33
N VAL A 76 15.23 16.82 6.43
CA VAL A 76 14.42 15.58 6.42
C VAL A 76 12.94 15.97 6.37
N SER A 77 12.23 15.45 5.41
CA SER A 77 10.80 15.69 5.24
C SER A 77 10.04 14.41 4.94
N LEU A 78 8.75 14.41 5.18
CA LEU A 78 7.83 13.34 4.77
C LEU A 78 7.16 13.74 3.46
N VAL A 79 7.13 12.81 2.50
CA VAL A 79 6.38 12.97 1.25
C VAL A 79 5.29 11.92 1.20
N ASN A 80 4.05 12.36 1.40
CA ASN A 80 2.88 11.49 1.37
C ASN A 80 2.21 11.57 0.00
N VAL A 81 2.02 10.42 -0.64
CA VAL A 81 1.29 10.30 -1.90
C VAL A 81 -0.14 9.89 -1.59
N TRP A 82 -1.10 10.71 -2.02
CA TRP A 82 -2.50 10.59 -1.64
C TRP A 82 -3.47 10.96 -2.76
N ALA A 83 -4.75 10.64 -2.57
CA ALA A 83 -5.82 11.09 -3.45
C ALA A 83 -7.15 11.19 -2.71
N SER A 84 -8.06 12.04 -3.18
CA SER A 84 -9.39 12.21 -2.56
C SER A 84 -10.30 10.98 -2.72
N TRP A 85 -10.07 10.18 -3.76
CA TRP A 85 -10.80 8.94 -4.03
C TRP A 85 -10.28 7.73 -3.23
N CYS A 86 -9.16 7.89 -2.50
CA CYS A 86 -8.50 6.84 -1.74
C CYS A 86 -9.13 6.72 -0.33
N VAL A 87 -9.82 5.64 -0.06
CA VAL A 87 -10.46 5.42 1.26
C VAL A 87 -9.44 5.28 2.39
N PRO A 88 -8.34 4.51 2.26
CA PRO A 88 -7.30 4.44 3.29
C PRO A 88 -6.63 5.80 3.58
N CYS A 89 -6.49 6.67 2.57
CA CYS A 89 -5.94 8.02 2.78
C CYS A 89 -6.80 8.86 3.74
N ARG A 90 -8.13 8.68 3.71
CA ARG A 90 -9.03 9.33 4.67
C ARG A 90 -8.79 8.89 6.11
N VAL A 91 -8.40 7.63 6.29
CA VAL A 91 -8.11 7.07 7.63
C VAL A 91 -6.77 7.57 8.16
N GLU A 92 -5.78 7.73 7.28
CA GLU A 92 -4.44 8.22 7.63
C GLU A 92 -4.40 9.73 7.91
N MET A 93 -5.21 10.52 7.21
CA MET A 93 -5.14 11.99 7.25
C MET A 93 -5.16 12.60 8.66
N PRO A 94 -5.99 12.16 9.61
CA PRO A 94 -5.96 12.72 10.98
C PRO A 94 -4.61 12.55 11.67
N LEU A 95 -3.88 11.45 11.41
CA LEU A 95 -2.56 11.21 11.99
C LEU A 95 -1.51 12.16 11.38
N LEU A 96 -1.59 12.42 10.08
CA LEU A 96 -0.72 13.40 9.42
C LEU A 96 -0.99 14.83 9.93
N VAL A 97 -2.26 15.17 10.15
CA VAL A 97 -2.65 16.48 10.73
C VAL A 97 -2.11 16.61 12.16
N GLU A 98 -2.22 15.59 12.99
CA GLU A 98 -1.64 15.59 14.34
C GLU A 98 -0.12 15.74 14.28
N LEU A 99 0.55 15.00 13.40
CA LEU A 99 2.00 15.07 13.23
C LEU A 99 2.45 16.47 12.78
N SER A 100 1.75 17.09 11.81
CA SER A 100 2.08 18.43 11.33
C SER A 100 2.02 19.49 12.43
N GLN A 101 1.09 19.34 13.39
CA GLN A 101 0.95 20.25 14.52
C GLN A 101 2.11 20.19 15.51
N THR A 102 2.88 19.09 15.51
CA THR A 102 4.09 18.99 16.35
C THR A 102 5.23 19.89 15.87
N GLY A 103 5.22 20.27 14.60
CA GLY A 103 6.29 21.04 13.95
C GLY A 103 7.64 20.32 13.90
N SER A 104 7.66 19.00 14.12
CA SER A 104 8.90 18.21 14.21
C SER A 104 9.48 17.84 12.85
N VAL A 105 8.66 17.84 11.80
CA VAL A 105 9.05 17.46 10.44
C VAL A 105 8.14 18.15 9.42
N SER A 106 8.72 18.60 8.31
CA SER A 106 7.96 19.11 7.16
C SER A 106 7.23 17.98 6.45
N ILE A 107 5.96 18.20 6.10
CA ILE A 107 5.14 17.22 5.40
C ILE A 107 4.73 17.79 4.06
N HIS A 108 5.06 17.09 2.98
CA HIS A 108 4.68 17.44 1.61
C HIS A 108 3.73 16.41 1.02
N GLY A 109 2.85 16.84 0.13
CA GLY A 109 1.87 15.99 -0.51
C GLY A 109 2.09 15.86 -2.02
N ILE A 110 1.99 14.64 -2.56
CA ILE A 110 1.81 14.40 -3.99
C ILE A 110 0.37 13.91 -4.19
N ASN A 111 -0.44 14.72 -4.85
CA ASN A 111 -1.84 14.40 -5.13
C ASN A 111 -1.95 13.66 -6.45
N LEU A 112 -2.21 12.34 -6.39
CA LEU A 112 -2.16 11.41 -7.51
C LEU A 112 -3.48 11.37 -8.28
N LYS A 113 -3.45 11.72 -9.58
CA LYS A 113 -4.56 11.52 -10.55
C LYS A 113 -5.93 11.90 -9.99
N ASP A 114 -6.01 13.06 -9.37
CA ASP A 114 -7.21 13.53 -8.70
C ASP A 114 -7.91 14.68 -9.46
N LYS A 115 -9.15 14.91 -9.13
CA LYS A 115 -9.90 16.07 -9.62
C LYS A 115 -9.61 17.26 -8.70
N PRO A 116 -9.21 18.45 -9.24
CA PRO A 116 -8.81 19.59 -8.43
C PRO A 116 -9.81 19.97 -7.33
N ALA A 117 -11.10 20.07 -7.66
CA ALA A 117 -12.15 20.39 -6.70
C ALA A 117 -12.38 19.29 -5.64
N ALA A 118 -12.08 18.03 -5.96
CA ALA A 118 -12.21 16.91 -5.03
C ALA A 118 -11.05 16.90 -4.03
N ALA A 119 -9.81 17.11 -4.50
CA ALA A 119 -8.63 17.25 -3.65
C ALA A 119 -8.80 18.39 -2.64
N ARG A 120 -9.22 19.59 -3.11
CA ARG A 120 -9.48 20.73 -2.22
C ARG A 120 -10.55 20.42 -1.17
N ARG A 121 -11.65 19.78 -1.57
CA ARG A 121 -12.73 19.41 -0.65
C ARG A 121 -12.30 18.39 0.39
N PHE A 122 -11.49 17.42 -0.01
CA PHE A 122 -10.91 16.41 0.88
C PHE A 122 -10.08 17.06 2.01
N LEU A 123 -9.20 18.01 1.67
CA LEU A 123 -8.39 18.74 2.66
C LEU A 123 -9.25 19.67 3.54
N ALA A 124 -10.24 20.32 2.98
CA ALA A 124 -11.16 21.16 3.75
C ALA A 124 -11.99 20.37 4.79
N GLU A 125 -12.30 19.12 4.48
CA GLU A 125 -13.09 18.22 5.33
C GLU A 125 -12.25 17.54 6.43
N LEU A 126 -11.03 17.11 6.10
CA LEU A 126 -10.21 16.27 6.99
C LEU A 126 -9.02 16.99 7.63
N GLY A 127 -8.73 18.21 7.20
CA GLY A 127 -7.55 18.97 7.57
C GLY A 127 -6.46 18.92 6.50
N ASP A 128 -5.53 19.86 6.59
CA ASP A 128 -4.43 20.03 5.63
C ASP A 128 -3.09 19.99 6.38
N PRO A 129 -2.38 18.87 6.36
CA PRO A 129 -1.11 18.72 7.06
C PRO A 129 0.10 19.17 6.24
N TYR A 130 -0.09 19.56 4.96
CA TYR A 130 0.99 19.71 4.01
C TYR A 130 1.51 21.14 3.90
N ASP A 131 2.84 21.31 3.97
CA ASP A 131 3.51 22.57 3.67
C ASP A 131 3.38 22.91 2.17
N ARG A 132 3.60 21.91 1.31
CA ARG A 132 3.43 22.03 -0.14
C ARG A 132 2.69 20.81 -0.71
N ILE A 133 1.98 21.02 -1.80
CA ILE A 133 1.27 19.93 -2.51
C ILE A 133 1.51 20.08 -4.01
N GLY A 134 2.04 19.02 -4.63
CA GLY A 134 2.16 18.89 -6.07
C GLY A 134 1.02 18.06 -6.67
N ALA A 135 0.40 18.56 -7.75
CA ALA A 135 -0.64 17.85 -8.49
C ALA A 135 -0.03 16.94 -9.56
N ASP A 136 0.08 15.65 -9.28
CA ASP A 136 0.51 14.63 -10.25
C ASP A 136 -0.67 14.11 -11.07
N SER A 137 -1.22 14.95 -11.93
CA SER A 137 -2.38 14.61 -12.76
C SER A 137 -2.09 13.48 -13.74
N SER A 138 -0.86 13.32 -14.18
CA SER A 138 -0.42 12.26 -15.08
C SER A 138 -0.14 10.94 -14.35
N GLY A 139 0.24 11.02 -13.08
CA GLY A 139 0.78 9.90 -12.28
C GLY A 139 2.24 9.61 -12.59
N ARG A 140 2.94 10.48 -13.34
CA ARG A 140 4.31 10.23 -13.76
C ARG A 140 5.29 10.31 -12.60
N ALA A 141 5.20 11.34 -11.78
CA ALA A 141 6.04 11.48 -10.60
C ALA A 141 5.88 10.29 -9.66
N SER A 142 4.64 9.87 -9.40
CA SER A 142 4.35 8.70 -8.57
C SER A 142 4.95 7.40 -9.14
N ILE A 143 4.95 7.22 -10.47
CA ILE A 143 5.61 6.07 -11.12
C ILE A 143 7.12 6.14 -10.93
N ASP A 144 7.73 7.29 -11.15
CA ASP A 144 9.18 7.47 -11.04
C ASP A 144 9.66 7.29 -9.58
N TRP A 145 8.80 7.57 -8.59
CA TRP A 145 9.00 7.29 -7.16
C TRP A 145 8.75 5.82 -6.79
N GLY A 146 8.27 5.00 -7.72
CA GLY A 146 7.97 3.58 -7.48
C GLY A 146 6.76 3.36 -6.57
N VAL A 147 5.80 4.30 -6.57
CA VAL A 147 4.56 4.19 -5.79
C VAL A 147 3.73 3.01 -6.28
N TYR A 148 3.45 2.06 -5.41
CA TYR A 148 2.61 0.90 -5.71
C TYR A 148 1.12 1.22 -5.60
N GLY A 149 0.78 2.13 -4.72
CA GLY A 149 -0.60 2.54 -4.48
C GLY A 149 -0.67 3.65 -3.42
N VAL A 150 -1.85 4.21 -3.23
CA VAL A 150 -2.08 5.25 -2.23
C VAL A 150 -2.89 4.69 -1.04
N PRO A 151 -2.58 5.12 0.20
CA PRO A 151 -1.51 6.04 0.58
C PRO A 151 -0.13 5.39 0.62
N GLU A 152 0.91 6.16 0.35
CA GLU A 152 2.31 5.76 0.55
C GLU A 152 3.12 6.96 1.04
N THR A 153 3.98 6.78 2.06
CA THR A 153 4.78 7.86 2.65
C THR A 153 6.26 7.52 2.58
N PHE A 154 7.03 8.46 2.09
CA PHE A 154 8.49 8.41 1.95
C PHE A 154 9.14 9.38 2.95
N VAL A 155 10.37 9.04 3.39
CA VAL A 155 11.21 9.84 4.29
C VAL A 155 12.53 10.14 3.62
#